data_a29d82811f374482a0c9d4e0ef05c5dc
#
_entry.id   a29d82811f374482a0c9d4e0ef05c5dc
#
_cell.length_a   1.000
_cell.length_b   1.000
_cell.length_c   1.000
_cell.angle_alpha   90.00
_cell.angle_beta   90.00
_cell.angle_gamma   90.00
#
_symmetry.space_group_name_H-M   'P 1'
#
loop_
_entity.id
_entity.type
_entity.pdbx_description
1 polymer ?
#
loop_
_entity_poly.entity_id
_entity_poly.type
_entity_poly.pdbx_seq_one_letter_code
_entity_poly.pdbx_strand_id
1 'polypeptide(L)'
;MADEILYYKTVVIKPLPHLMKKVQGLQGVVFDENYKIIPVLNIPNCIRRFKSVSIYSEKNFQVQKAPKIYSALVVDDSHTTRNIEKIILESENYAVDTACDGIEALEKLKTRHFDLVITDIKMPRMDGFVLLHNMRHSEEFKNIPVIVISSVFENDTEEKVRKMGAQGYIVKSDFERENLIQKAREILNG
;
A
#
# COMPACT_ATOMS: atom_id res chain seq x y z
N MET A 1 -25.86 -9.21 5.77
CA MET A 1 -26.90 -9.72 6.71
C MET A 1 -26.30 -10.92 7.42
N ALA A 2 -26.48 -11.07 8.73
CA ALA A 2 -26.06 -12.30 9.39
C ALA A 2 -27.15 -13.34 9.13
N ASP A 3 -26.77 -14.45 8.52
CA ASP A 3 -27.74 -15.46 8.08
C ASP A 3 -28.10 -16.47 9.19
N GLU A 4 -27.31 -16.49 10.28
CA GLU A 4 -27.53 -17.41 11.39
C GLU A 4 -26.99 -16.89 12.73
N ILE A 5 -27.68 -17.14 13.84
CA ILE A 5 -27.20 -16.92 15.21
C ILE A 5 -26.79 -18.28 15.78
N LEU A 6 -25.49 -18.50 15.93
CA LEU A 6 -24.95 -19.79 16.35
C LEU A 6 -25.14 -20.07 17.85
N TYR A 7 -25.00 -19.05 18.71
CA TYR A 7 -25.16 -19.18 20.15
C TYR A 7 -25.23 -17.83 20.87
N TYR A 8 -25.69 -17.85 22.11
CA TYR A 8 -25.71 -16.71 23.02
C TYR A 8 -24.72 -16.94 24.18
N LYS A 9 -23.98 -15.90 24.56
CA LYS A 9 -23.10 -15.95 25.72
C LYS A 9 -23.17 -14.63 26.48
N THR A 10 -23.29 -14.72 27.81
CA THR A 10 -23.14 -13.54 28.68
C THR A 10 -21.67 -13.20 28.83
N VAL A 11 -21.30 -11.97 28.55
CA VAL A 11 -19.91 -11.50 28.60
C VAL A 11 -19.80 -10.20 29.40
N VAL A 12 -18.64 -9.98 30.05
CA VAL A 12 -18.34 -8.72 30.72
C VAL A 12 -17.60 -7.82 29.74
N ILE A 13 -18.23 -6.69 29.38
CA ILE A 13 -17.60 -5.70 28.50
C ILE A 13 -16.65 -4.86 29.33
N LYS A 14 -15.37 -4.88 28.98
CA LYS A 14 -14.36 -3.97 29.56
C LYS A 14 -14.31 -2.66 28.79
N PRO A 15 -14.17 -1.52 29.49
CA PRO A 15 -14.07 -0.22 28.81
C PRO A 15 -12.81 -0.14 27.94
N LEU A 16 -12.88 0.65 26.87
CA LEU A 16 -11.73 0.91 26.00
C LEU A 16 -10.63 1.67 26.78
N PRO A 17 -9.36 1.33 26.56
CA PRO A 17 -8.23 2.14 27.03
C PRO A 17 -8.36 3.59 26.59
N HIS A 18 -7.78 4.52 27.35
CA HIS A 18 -7.92 5.97 27.12
C HIS A 18 -7.55 6.39 25.69
N LEU A 19 -6.53 5.78 25.09
CA LEU A 19 -6.11 6.02 23.71
C LEU A 19 -7.15 5.56 22.66
N MET A 20 -7.97 4.56 22.99
CA MET A 20 -9.00 4.01 22.09
C MET A 20 -10.40 4.61 22.31
N LYS A 21 -10.59 5.47 23.31
CA LYS A 21 -11.89 6.14 23.57
C LYS A 21 -12.36 7.03 22.40
N LYS A 22 -11.45 7.43 21.50
CA LYS A 22 -11.76 8.20 20.30
C LYS A 22 -12.29 7.34 19.14
N VAL A 23 -12.25 6.02 19.24
CA VAL A 23 -12.79 5.12 18.19
C VAL A 23 -14.32 5.12 18.31
N GLN A 24 -14.95 5.90 17.45
CA GLN A 24 -16.40 6.01 17.44
C GLN A 24 -17.05 4.71 16.92
N GLY A 25 -18.10 4.27 17.59
CA GLY A 25 -18.82 3.05 17.22
C GLY A 25 -18.43 1.80 18.01
N LEU A 26 -17.42 1.87 18.88
CA LEU A 26 -17.11 0.83 19.83
C LEU A 26 -17.67 1.15 21.22
N GLN A 27 -18.25 0.15 21.89
CA GLN A 27 -18.73 0.22 23.28
C GLN A 27 -17.65 -0.21 24.26
N GLY A 28 -16.83 -1.18 23.89
CA GLY A 28 -15.82 -1.78 24.74
C GLY A 28 -15.17 -2.97 24.06
N VAL A 29 -14.51 -3.81 24.85
CA VAL A 29 -13.92 -5.07 24.41
C VAL A 29 -14.31 -6.20 25.37
N VAL A 30 -14.37 -7.41 24.83
CA VAL A 30 -14.44 -8.65 25.61
C VAL A 30 -13.24 -9.52 25.26
N PHE A 31 -12.87 -10.44 26.16
CA PHE A 31 -11.86 -11.44 25.88
C PHE A 31 -12.53 -12.80 25.69
N ASP A 32 -12.11 -13.52 24.67
CA ASP A 32 -12.51 -14.92 24.51
C ASP A 32 -11.74 -15.84 25.50
N GLU A 33 -11.99 -17.13 25.41
CA GLU A 33 -11.37 -18.16 26.25
C GLU A 33 -9.86 -18.28 26.03
N ASN A 34 -9.34 -17.77 24.90
CA ASN A 34 -7.94 -17.74 24.52
C ASN A 34 -7.30 -16.35 24.74
N TYR A 35 -7.94 -15.48 25.53
CA TYR A 35 -7.51 -14.08 25.77
C TYR A 35 -7.44 -13.21 24.50
N LYS A 36 -8.09 -13.62 23.42
CA LYS A 36 -8.18 -12.81 22.22
C LYS A 36 -9.18 -11.67 22.42
N ILE A 37 -8.80 -10.47 21.99
CA ILE A 37 -9.64 -9.27 22.11
C ILE A 37 -10.72 -9.30 21.03
N ILE A 38 -11.98 -9.20 21.47
CA ILE A 38 -13.13 -9.08 20.58
C ILE A 38 -13.75 -7.69 20.80
N PRO A 39 -13.79 -6.81 19.80
CA PRO A 39 -14.41 -5.49 19.91
C PRO A 39 -15.93 -5.61 19.98
N VAL A 40 -16.56 -4.83 20.86
CA VAL A 40 -18.03 -4.76 21.01
C VAL A 40 -18.52 -3.47 20.36
N LEU A 41 -19.39 -3.61 19.37
CA LEU A 41 -19.97 -2.46 18.66
C LEU A 41 -21.10 -1.80 19.44
N ASN A 42 -21.14 -0.49 19.44
CA ASN A 42 -22.28 0.30 19.89
C ASN A 42 -23.28 0.45 18.74
N ILE A 43 -24.16 -0.54 18.59
CA ILE A 43 -25.15 -0.58 17.49
C ILE A 43 -26.00 0.69 17.39
N PRO A 44 -26.57 1.24 18.49
CA PRO A 44 -27.31 2.53 18.42
C PRO A 44 -26.49 3.66 17.82
N ASN A 45 -25.22 3.80 18.18
CA ASN A 45 -24.34 4.81 17.60
C ASN A 45 -24.02 4.54 16.12
N CYS A 46 -23.82 3.28 15.76
CA CYS A 46 -23.61 2.89 14.37
C CYS A 46 -24.86 3.26 13.52
N ILE A 47 -26.05 2.88 13.96
CA ILE A 47 -27.31 3.17 13.26
C ILE A 47 -27.54 4.70 13.15
N ARG A 48 -27.26 5.46 14.21
CA ARG A 48 -27.43 6.92 14.21
C ARG A 48 -26.51 7.58 13.18
N ARG A 49 -25.28 7.09 13.06
CA ARG A 49 -24.34 7.55 12.03
C ARG A 49 -24.78 7.16 10.61
N PHE A 50 -25.25 5.93 10.43
CA PHE A 50 -25.83 5.53 9.14
C PHE A 50 -27.00 6.42 8.73
N LYS A 51 -27.91 6.74 9.64
CA LYS A 51 -29.01 7.67 9.37
C LYS A 51 -28.54 9.10 9.08
N SER A 52 -27.54 9.61 9.80
CA SER A 52 -26.98 10.94 9.53
C SER A 52 -26.21 11.02 8.19
N VAL A 53 -25.57 9.93 7.79
CA VAL A 53 -24.94 9.83 6.46
C VAL A 53 -26.00 9.72 5.35
N SER A 54 -27.11 9.01 5.57
CA SER A 54 -28.21 8.89 4.58
C SER A 54 -28.91 10.23 4.27
N ILE A 55 -29.01 11.14 5.25
CA ILE A 55 -29.69 12.43 5.05
C ILE A 55 -28.83 13.42 4.21
N TYR A 56 -27.52 13.21 4.18
CA TYR A 56 -26.61 14.02 3.35
C TYR A 56 -26.38 13.44 1.93
N SER A 57 -26.91 12.26 1.62
CA SER A 57 -26.50 11.55 0.42
C SER A 57 -27.50 11.52 -0.74
N GLU A 58 -28.66 12.17 -0.65
CA GLU A 58 -29.55 12.27 -1.82
C GLU A 58 -29.14 13.31 -2.88
N LYS A 59 -28.12 14.14 -2.60
CA LYS A 59 -27.65 15.15 -3.59
C LYS A 59 -26.30 14.87 -4.24
N ASN A 60 -25.55 13.88 -3.77
CA ASN A 60 -24.25 13.52 -4.39
C ASN A 60 -23.87 12.06 -4.14
N PHE A 61 -24.69 11.09 -4.56
CA PHE A 61 -24.22 9.75 -4.84
C PHE A 61 -23.52 9.76 -6.20
N GLN A 62 -22.37 10.40 -6.30
CA GLN A 62 -21.32 9.81 -7.09
C GLN A 62 -20.95 8.52 -6.35
N VAL A 63 -21.27 7.37 -6.94
CA VAL A 63 -20.70 6.10 -6.55
C VAL A 63 -19.18 6.32 -6.52
N GLN A 64 -18.64 6.62 -5.34
CA GLN A 64 -17.19 6.57 -5.19
C GLN A 64 -16.85 5.12 -5.50
N LYS A 65 -16.29 4.90 -6.69
CA LYS A 65 -15.67 3.62 -7.02
C LYS A 65 -14.87 3.22 -5.79
N ALA A 66 -15.06 1.97 -5.33
CA ALA A 66 -14.25 1.41 -4.26
C ALA A 66 -12.80 1.85 -4.48
N PRO A 67 -12.10 2.37 -3.47
CA PRO A 67 -10.76 2.91 -3.66
C PRO A 67 -9.94 1.87 -4.43
N LYS A 68 -9.42 2.26 -5.58
CA LYS A 68 -8.61 1.36 -6.40
C LYS A 68 -7.39 0.97 -5.56
N ILE A 69 -7.25 -0.31 -5.26
CA ILE A 69 -6.06 -0.85 -4.62
C ILE A 69 -5.02 -1.02 -5.73
N TYR A 70 -4.00 -0.19 -5.71
CA TYR A 70 -2.89 -0.31 -6.65
C TYR A 70 -1.95 -1.43 -6.23
N SER A 71 -1.45 -2.18 -7.22
CA SER A 71 -0.43 -3.22 -7.00
C SER A 71 0.96 -2.66 -7.29
N ALA A 72 1.89 -2.84 -6.35
CA ALA A 72 3.27 -2.38 -6.48
C ALA A 72 4.26 -3.54 -6.34
N LEU A 73 5.33 -3.52 -7.15
CA LEU A 73 6.47 -4.41 -7.02
C LEU A 73 7.68 -3.62 -6.50
N VAL A 74 8.20 -4.02 -5.35
CA VAL A 74 9.39 -3.42 -4.72
C VAL A 74 10.60 -4.32 -4.97
N VAL A 75 11.65 -3.76 -5.58
CA VAL A 75 12.85 -4.49 -6.00
C VAL A 75 14.09 -3.86 -5.37
N ASP A 76 14.68 -4.55 -4.40
CA ASP A 76 15.88 -4.10 -3.68
C ASP A 76 16.62 -5.33 -3.14
N ASP A 77 17.94 -5.40 -3.21
CA ASP A 77 18.70 -6.54 -2.72
C ASP A 77 18.77 -6.60 -1.18
N SER A 78 18.68 -5.43 -0.53
CA SER A 78 18.62 -5.32 0.92
C SER A 78 17.25 -5.75 1.45
N HIS A 79 17.20 -6.88 2.16
CA HIS A 79 15.97 -7.34 2.81
C HIS A 79 15.34 -6.29 3.74
N THR A 80 16.17 -5.52 4.46
CA THR A 80 15.69 -4.49 5.38
C THR A 80 15.04 -3.33 4.64
N THR A 81 15.71 -2.80 3.62
CA THR A 81 15.19 -1.69 2.80
C THR A 81 13.89 -2.11 2.11
N ARG A 82 13.89 -3.26 1.46
CA ARG A 82 12.74 -3.85 0.79
C ARG A 82 11.52 -3.98 1.72
N ASN A 83 11.74 -4.43 2.97
CA ASN A 83 10.66 -4.54 3.95
C ASN A 83 10.14 -3.17 4.41
N ILE A 84 11.01 -2.19 4.58
CA ILE A 84 10.60 -0.82 4.96
C ILE A 84 9.72 -0.22 3.85
N GLU A 85 10.17 -0.29 2.61
CA GLU A 85 9.42 0.20 1.43
C GLU A 85 8.06 -0.48 1.32
N LYS A 86 8.04 -1.81 1.49
CA LYS A 86 6.79 -2.60 1.51
C LYS A 86 5.83 -2.11 2.60
N ILE A 87 6.29 -1.99 3.85
CA ILE A 87 5.45 -1.55 4.97
C ILE A 87 4.88 -0.14 4.72
N ILE A 88 5.70 0.77 4.18
CA ILE A 88 5.27 2.13 3.85
C ILE A 88 4.12 2.10 2.83
N LEU A 89 4.27 1.36 1.75
CA LEU A 89 3.24 1.27 0.71
C LEU A 89 1.98 0.55 1.20
N GLU A 90 2.13 -0.57 1.92
CA GLU A 90 0.99 -1.30 2.49
C GLU A 90 0.18 -0.44 3.48
N SER A 91 0.85 0.47 4.23
CA SER A 91 0.16 1.40 5.13
C SER A 91 -0.73 2.42 4.39
N GLU A 92 -0.55 2.57 3.09
CA GLU A 92 -1.33 3.45 2.19
C GLU A 92 -2.24 2.66 1.23
N ASN A 93 -2.56 1.40 1.60
CA ASN A 93 -3.45 0.49 0.88
C ASN A 93 -2.95 0.05 -0.51
N TYR A 94 -1.63 -0.03 -0.72
CA TYR A 94 -1.08 -0.73 -1.88
C TYR A 94 -1.01 -2.24 -1.61
N ALA A 95 -1.27 -3.05 -2.62
CA ALA A 95 -0.96 -4.48 -2.59
C ALA A 95 0.49 -4.66 -3.05
N VAL A 96 1.40 -5.04 -2.14
CA VAL A 96 2.84 -5.04 -2.43
C VAL A 96 3.39 -6.45 -2.52
N ASP A 97 4.09 -6.73 -3.63
CA ASP A 97 5.00 -7.87 -3.77
C ASP A 97 6.45 -7.37 -3.82
N THR A 98 7.42 -8.25 -3.59
CA THR A 98 8.83 -7.88 -3.48
C THR A 98 9.71 -8.80 -4.32
N ALA A 99 10.84 -8.28 -4.83
CA ALA A 99 11.87 -9.05 -5.51
C ALA A 99 13.26 -8.63 -5.01
N CYS A 100 14.21 -9.54 -4.99
CA CYS A 100 15.57 -9.26 -4.51
C CYS A 100 16.53 -8.78 -5.61
N ASP A 101 16.14 -8.84 -6.87
CA ASP A 101 16.88 -8.34 -8.02
C ASP A 101 16.00 -8.23 -9.27
N GLY A 102 16.58 -7.73 -10.36
CA GLY A 102 15.86 -7.52 -11.62
C GLY A 102 15.41 -8.81 -12.30
N ILE A 103 16.06 -9.95 -12.08
CA ILE A 103 15.64 -11.25 -12.68
C ILE A 103 14.33 -11.69 -12.02
N GLU A 104 14.31 -11.75 -10.69
CA GLU A 104 13.09 -12.10 -9.95
C GLU A 104 11.96 -11.13 -10.24
N ALA A 105 12.28 -9.83 -10.39
CA ALA A 105 11.29 -8.83 -10.77
C ALA A 105 10.66 -9.13 -12.12
N LEU A 106 11.44 -9.43 -13.16
CA LEU A 106 10.93 -9.79 -14.48
C LEU A 106 10.09 -11.08 -14.46
N GLU A 107 10.47 -12.06 -13.66
CA GLU A 107 9.68 -13.30 -13.49
C GLU A 107 8.31 -12.99 -12.89
N LYS A 108 8.25 -12.12 -11.87
CA LYS A 108 6.97 -11.70 -11.25
C LYS A 108 6.13 -10.86 -12.18
N LEU A 109 6.72 -9.94 -12.94
CA LEU A 109 6.03 -9.15 -13.96
C LEU A 109 5.33 -10.01 -15.02
N LYS A 110 5.90 -11.17 -15.38
CA LYS A 110 5.28 -12.12 -16.33
C LYS A 110 4.09 -12.89 -15.74
N THR A 111 4.03 -13.02 -14.42
CA THR A 111 3.02 -13.86 -13.75
C THR A 111 1.81 -13.09 -13.24
N ARG A 112 1.96 -11.78 -13.02
CA ARG A 112 0.89 -10.91 -12.49
C ARG A 112 1.08 -9.46 -12.89
N HIS A 113 -0.02 -8.74 -12.93
CA HIS A 113 -0.03 -7.31 -13.24
C HIS A 113 0.40 -6.47 -12.04
N PHE A 114 1.20 -5.44 -12.30
CA PHE A 114 1.54 -4.38 -11.35
C PHE A 114 1.20 -3.01 -11.95
N ASP A 115 0.72 -2.11 -11.09
CA ASP A 115 0.45 -0.72 -11.45
C ASP A 115 1.70 0.17 -11.28
N LEU A 116 2.69 -0.27 -10.49
CA LEU A 116 3.91 0.47 -10.19
C LEU A 116 5.07 -0.48 -9.90
N VAL A 117 6.27 -0.14 -10.36
CA VAL A 117 7.53 -0.78 -9.95
C VAL A 117 8.40 0.24 -9.23
N ILE A 118 8.96 -0.15 -8.10
CA ILE A 118 9.95 0.62 -7.35
C ILE A 118 11.21 -0.21 -7.33
N THR A 119 12.34 0.33 -7.77
CA THR A 119 13.58 -0.45 -7.89
C THR A 119 14.80 0.32 -7.39
N ASP A 120 15.68 -0.38 -6.66
CA ASP A 120 17.06 0.09 -6.48
C ASP A 120 17.83 -0.01 -7.81
N ILE A 121 18.90 0.76 -7.92
CA ILE A 121 19.85 0.66 -9.03
C ILE A 121 20.83 -0.49 -8.79
N LYS A 122 21.45 -0.55 -7.61
CA LYS A 122 22.56 -1.47 -7.33
C LYS A 122 22.02 -2.79 -6.77
N MET A 123 21.87 -3.77 -7.63
CA MET A 123 21.42 -5.12 -7.25
C MET A 123 22.29 -6.18 -7.94
N PRO A 124 22.44 -7.37 -7.33
CA PRO A 124 23.16 -8.49 -7.95
C PRO A 124 22.40 -9.03 -9.16
N ARG A 125 23.05 -9.81 -9.98
CA ARG A 125 22.52 -10.53 -11.17
C ARG A 125 21.96 -9.59 -12.24
N MET A 126 20.99 -8.76 -11.93
CA MET A 126 20.40 -7.76 -12.82
C MET A 126 20.13 -6.48 -12.02
N ASP A 127 20.83 -5.42 -12.39
CA ASP A 127 20.69 -4.10 -11.78
C ASP A 127 19.41 -3.36 -12.24
N GLY A 128 19.08 -2.25 -11.58
CA GLY A 128 17.89 -1.47 -11.88
C GLY A 128 17.89 -0.80 -13.25
N PHE A 129 19.06 -0.46 -13.80
CA PHE A 129 19.16 0.09 -15.16
C PHE A 129 18.78 -0.97 -16.20
N VAL A 130 19.31 -2.19 -16.06
CA VAL A 130 19.01 -3.31 -16.96
C VAL A 130 17.54 -3.72 -16.81
N LEU A 131 17.00 -3.73 -15.60
CA LEU A 131 15.58 -3.99 -15.37
C LEU A 131 14.71 -2.95 -16.10
N LEU A 132 14.97 -1.66 -15.89
CA LEU A 132 14.23 -0.56 -16.54
C LEU A 132 14.32 -0.66 -18.08
N HIS A 133 15.50 -0.93 -18.62
CA HIS A 133 15.71 -1.13 -20.04
C HIS A 133 14.84 -2.28 -20.57
N ASN A 134 14.86 -3.44 -19.93
CA ASN A 134 14.06 -4.60 -20.32
C ASN A 134 12.56 -4.30 -20.25
N MET A 135 12.10 -3.61 -19.22
CA MET A 135 10.70 -3.21 -19.11
C MET A 135 10.27 -2.30 -20.27
N ARG A 136 11.09 -1.30 -20.64
CA ARG A 136 10.75 -0.36 -21.72
C ARG A 136 10.78 -0.99 -23.11
N HIS A 137 11.51 -2.09 -23.30
CA HIS A 137 11.55 -2.86 -24.55
C HIS A 137 10.54 -4.02 -24.62
N SER A 138 9.76 -4.23 -23.55
CA SER A 138 8.69 -5.21 -23.52
C SER A 138 7.34 -4.58 -23.83
N GLU A 139 6.60 -5.12 -24.79
CA GLU A 139 5.23 -4.66 -25.10
C GLU A 139 4.28 -4.77 -23.88
N GLU A 140 4.52 -5.72 -22.98
CA GLU A 140 3.69 -5.98 -21.82
C GLU A 140 3.97 -5.01 -20.67
N PHE A 141 5.24 -4.57 -20.51
CA PHE A 141 5.68 -3.82 -19.30
C PHE A 141 6.06 -2.38 -19.59
N LYS A 142 6.16 -1.96 -20.88
CA LYS A 142 6.65 -0.63 -21.28
C LYS A 142 5.87 0.52 -20.66
N ASN A 143 4.59 0.32 -20.38
CA ASN A 143 3.69 1.33 -19.82
C ASN A 143 3.62 1.31 -18.28
N ILE A 144 4.21 0.31 -17.61
CA ILE A 144 4.22 0.28 -16.15
C ILE A 144 5.16 1.37 -15.64
N PRO A 145 4.69 2.31 -14.82
CA PRO A 145 5.54 3.35 -14.26
C PRO A 145 6.60 2.77 -13.31
N VAL A 146 7.78 3.39 -13.34
CA VAL A 146 8.94 2.98 -12.52
C VAL A 146 9.43 4.16 -11.71
N ILE A 147 9.57 3.96 -10.39
CA ILE A 147 10.31 4.84 -9.49
C ILE A 147 11.65 4.17 -9.20
N VAL A 148 12.73 4.90 -9.42
CA VAL A 148 14.07 4.44 -9.06
C VAL A 148 14.48 5.06 -7.73
N ILE A 149 14.91 4.20 -6.80
CA ILE A 149 15.47 4.63 -5.51
C ILE A 149 16.96 4.28 -5.52
N SER A 150 17.84 5.23 -5.22
CA SER A 150 19.28 5.03 -5.32
C SER A 150 20.05 5.65 -4.17
N SER A 151 21.10 4.95 -3.70
CA SER A 151 22.09 5.51 -2.77
C SER A 151 23.14 6.38 -3.46
N VAL A 152 23.12 6.46 -4.80
CA VAL A 152 24.09 7.23 -5.56
C VAL A 152 23.59 8.66 -5.76
N PHE A 153 24.33 9.61 -5.20
CA PHE A 153 24.10 11.04 -5.39
C PHE A 153 25.03 11.57 -6.51
N GLU A 154 24.78 11.13 -7.74
CA GLU A 154 25.44 11.71 -8.92
C GLU A 154 24.40 12.49 -9.70
N ASN A 155 24.69 13.77 -9.98
CA ASN A 155 23.76 14.65 -10.69
C ASN A 155 23.30 14.08 -12.05
N ASP A 156 24.11 13.22 -12.65
CA ASP A 156 23.80 12.60 -13.95
C ASP A 156 22.87 11.36 -13.81
N THR A 157 22.74 10.77 -12.63
CA THR A 157 21.97 9.53 -12.44
C THR A 157 20.47 9.76 -12.60
N GLU A 158 19.93 10.84 -12.03
CA GLU A 158 18.52 11.17 -12.19
C GLU A 158 18.17 11.44 -13.66
N GLU A 159 18.99 12.23 -14.35
CA GLU A 159 18.78 12.55 -15.76
C GLU A 159 18.87 11.28 -16.62
N LYS A 160 19.81 10.40 -16.32
CA LYS A 160 19.99 9.11 -16.99
C LYS A 160 18.73 8.22 -16.85
N VAL A 161 18.25 8.00 -15.62
CA VAL A 161 17.07 7.14 -15.41
C VAL A 161 15.81 7.74 -16.02
N ARG A 162 15.66 9.06 -16.01
CA ARG A 162 14.54 9.75 -16.70
C ARG A 162 14.60 9.56 -18.21
N LYS A 163 15.77 9.70 -18.83
CA LYS A 163 15.98 9.43 -20.27
C LYS A 163 15.69 7.97 -20.62
N MET A 164 15.95 7.06 -19.70
CA MET A 164 15.60 5.63 -19.85
C MET A 164 14.12 5.33 -19.63
N GLY A 165 13.31 6.33 -19.26
CA GLY A 165 11.86 6.20 -19.13
C GLY A 165 11.36 5.92 -17.70
N ALA A 166 12.15 6.22 -16.66
CA ALA A 166 11.64 6.23 -15.28
C ALA A 166 10.76 7.47 -15.05
N GLN A 167 9.65 7.31 -14.33
CA GLN A 167 8.74 8.39 -13.98
C GLN A 167 9.11 9.07 -12.66
N GLY A 168 9.86 8.39 -11.78
CA GLY A 168 10.30 8.94 -10.51
C GLY A 168 11.74 8.56 -10.18
N TYR A 169 12.41 9.45 -9.41
CA TYR A 169 13.72 9.20 -8.83
C TYR A 169 13.72 9.70 -7.38
N ILE A 170 14.26 8.90 -6.47
CA ILE A 170 14.40 9.22 -5.04
C ILE A 170 15.81 8.84 -4.61
N VAL A 171 16.52 9.72 -3.92
CA VAL A 171 17.82 9.42 -3.32
C VAL A 171 17.60 8.75 -1.96
N LYS A 172 18.31 7.65 -1.67
CA LYS A 172 18.13 6.90 -0.39
C LYS A 172 18.47 7.73 0.86
N SER A 173 19.35 8.76 0.75
CA SER A 173 19.61 9.69 1.86
C SER A 173 18.40 10.57 2.19
N ASP A 174 17.58 10.87 1.19
CA ASP A 174 16.38 11.71 1.30
C ASP A 174 15.09 10.88 1.30
N PHE A 175 15.26 9.58 1.56
CA PHE A 175 14.16 8.65 1.60
C PHE A 175 13.33 8.86 2.87
N GLU A 176 12.27 9.63 2.71
CA GLU A 176 11.20 9.79 3.69
C GLU A 176 9.94 9.11 3.18
N ARG A 177 9.14 8.59 4.14
CA ARG A 177 7.85 7.96 3.81
C ARG A 177 7.00 8.83 2.91
N GLU A 178 6.90 10.12 3.25
CA GLU A 178 6.11 11.12 2.54
C GLU A 178 6.55 11.28 1.09
N ASN A 179 7.86 11.29 0.82
CA ASN A 179 8.41 11.43 -0.53
C ASN A 179 8.03 10.24 -1.42
N LEU A 180 8.14 9.01 -0.92
CA LEU A 180 7.76 7.82 -1.69
C LEU A 180 6.27 7.81 -2.01
N ILE A 181 5.44 8.05 -1.01
CA ILE A 181 3.98 8.02 -1.15
C ILE A 181 3.48 9.14 -2.07
N GLN A 182 4.02 10.35 -1.91
CA GLN A 182 3.67 11.48 -2.78
C GLN A 182 4.02 11.17 -4.23
N LYS A 183 5.24 10.68 -4.50
CA LYS A 183 5.71 10.33 -5.84
C LYS A 183 4.86 9.22 -6.46
N ALA A 184 4.53 8.19 -5.71
CA ALA A 184 3.67 7.10 -6.17
C ALA A 184 2.25 7.61 -6.53
N ARG A 185 1.67 8.48 -5.69
CA ARG A 185 0.35 9.07 -5.95
C ARG A 185 0.34 9.99 -7.18
N GLU A 186 1.35 10.83 -7.34
CA GLU A 186 1.50 11.72 -8.51
C GLU A 186 1.52 10.91 -9.81
N ILE A 187 2.26 9.80 -9.82
CA ILE A 187 2.43 8.95 -11.00
C ILE A 187 1.17 8.14 -11.32
N LEU A 188 0.44 7.68 -10.32
CA LEU A 188 -0.72 6.80 -10.52
C LEU A 188 -2.05 7.54 -10.71
N ASN A 189 -2.14 8.81 -10.29
CA ASN A 189 -3.36 9.61 -10.37
C ASN A 189 -3.28 10.78 -11.38
N GLY A 190 -2.08 11.03 -11.95
CA GLY A 190 -1.86 12.03 -13.00
C GLY A 190 -2.16 11.47 -14.35
#